data_7e019ea275530af6ad00f9dd5895477f
#
_entry.id   7e019ea275530af6ad00f9dd5895477f
#
_cell.length_a   1.000
_cell.length_b   1.000
_cell.length_c   1.000
_cell.angle_alpha   90.00
_cell.angle_beta   90.00
_cell.angle_gamma   90.00
#
_symmetry.space_group_name_H-M   'P 1'
#
loop_
_entity.id
_entity.type
_entity.pdbx_description
1 polymer ?
#
loop_
_entity_poly.entity_id
_entity_poly.type
_entity_poly.pdbx_seq_one_letter_code
_entity_poly.pdbx_strand_id
1 'polypeptide(L)'
;MEIITRREGCHVSDNSPYPSVVCDVYRDVTGMDAAPFYMAGGTYAHYVKDGLSVGMCAEVPGAQPKIVFPEGHGGVHQSDEALDLDGFMLAIRLLTHMVLACDEKLHA
;
A
#
# COMPACT_ATOMS: atom_id res chain seq x y z
N MET A 1 -27.55 0.97 -21.56
CA MET A 1 -26.50 1.35 -20.59
C MET A 1 -25.45 2.17 -21.32
N GLU A 2 -25.21 3.38 -20.88
CA GLU A 2 -24.16 4.24 -21.42
C GLU A 2 -22.87 4.05 -20.61
N ILE A 3 -21.74 3.80 -21.30
CA ILE A 3 -20.43 3.68 -20.66
C ILE A 3 -19.72 5.02 -20.80
N ILE A 4 -19.63 5.77 -19.70
CA ILE A 4 -18.98 7.10 -19.67
C ILE A 4 -17.46 6.96 -19.63
N THR A 5 -16.95 5.96 -18.89
CA THR A 5 -15.51 5.70 -18.75
C THR A 5 -15.28 4.19 -18.67
N ARG A 6 -14.22 3.74 -19.31
CA ARG A 6 -13.73 2.36 -19.21
C ARG A 6 -12.24 2.36 -18.94
N ARG A 7 -11.81 1.55 -17.96
CA ARG A 7 -10.41 1.20 -17.72
C ARG A 7 -10.26 -0.29 -17.66
N GLU A 8 -9.19 -0.79 -18.23
CA GLU A 8 -8.80 -2.18 -18.04
C GLU A 8 -8.17 -2.34 -16.65
N GLY A 9 -8.39 -3.49 -16.03
CA GLY A 9 -7.71 -3.85 -14.78
C GLY A 9 -6.20 -3.96 -15.01
N CYS A 10 -5.43 -3.69 -13.97
CA CYS A 10 -4.01 -3.95 -13.97
C CYS A 10 -3.68 -4.98 -12.88
N HIS A 11 -2.69 -5.81 -13.13
CA HIS A 11 -2.12 -6.68 -12.11
C HIS A 11 -0.62 -6.84 -12.36
N VAL A 12 0.10 -7.13 -11.30
CA VAL A 12 1.53 -7.48 -11.39
C VAL A 12 1.64 -8.90 -11.92
N SER A 13 2.59 -9.14 -12.82
CA SER A 13 2.85 -10.49 -13.35
C SER A 13 3.09 -11.49 -12.21
N ASP A 14 2.51 -12.68 -12.34
CA ASP A 14 2.69 -13.78 -11.37
C ASP A 14 4.15 -14.19 -11.22
N ASN A 15 4.99 -13.92 -12.22
CA ASN A 15 6.42 -14.19 -12.21
C ASN A 15 7.25 -13.03 -11.64
N SER A 16 6.63 -11.91 -11.27
CA SER A 16 7.35 -10.78 -10.68
C SER A 16 7.88 -11.14 -9.28
N PRO A 17 9.16 -10.88 -8.99
CA PRO A 17 9.70 -11.12 -7.65
C PRO A 17 9.35 -10.01 -6.65
N TYR A 18 8.91 -8.85 -7.12
CA TYR A 18 8.76 -7.65 -6.28
C TYR A 18 7.67 -7.74 -5.23
N PRO A 19 6.49 -8.35 -5.46
CA PRO A 19 5.50 -8.52 -4.40
C PRO A 19 6.05 -9.27 -3.18
N SER A 20 6.83 -10.32 -3.42
CA SER A 20 7.49 -11.08 -2.35
C SER A 20 8.53 -10.23 -1.60
N VAL A 21 9.37 -9.51 -2.33
CA VAL A 21 10.38 -8.60 -1.73
C VAL A 21 9.72 -7.56 -0.82
N VAL A 22 8.64 -6.94 -1.27
CA VAL A 22 7.90 -5.93 -0.51
C VAL A 22 7.27 -6.53 0.76
N CYS A 23 6.69 -7.72 0.67
CA CYS A 23 6.13 -8.41 1.83
C CYS A 23 7.21 -8.81 2.84
N ASP A 24 8.37 -9.24 2.38
CA ASP A 24 9.50 -9.58 3.24
C ASP A 24 10.01 -8.34 4.00
N VAL A 25 10.14 -7.20 3.33
CA VAL A 25 10.50 -5.92 3.99
C VAL A 25 9.47 -5.54 5.04
N TYR A 26 8.18 -5.67 4.73
CA TYR A 26 7.13 -5.37 5.69
C TYR A 26 7.25 -6.23 6.96
N ARG A 27 7.46 -7.54 6.80
CA ARG A 27 7.65 -8.47 7.92
C ARG A 27 8.91 -8.13 8.72
N ASP A 28 10.01 -7.83 8.05
CA ASP A 28 11.28 -7.54 8.71
C ASP A 28 11.24 -6.24 9.54
N VAL A 29 10.51 -5.24 9.06
CA VAL A 29 10.40 -3.94 9.74
C VAL A 29 9.34 -3.95 10.84
N THR A 30 8.20 -4.62 10.63
CA THR A 30 7.07 -4.57 11.54
C THR A 30 6.91 -5.81 12.43
N GLY A 31 7.48 -6.93 12.04
CA GLY A 31 7.23 -8.23 12.66
C GLY A 31 5.87 -8.85 12.29
N MET A 32 5.10 -8.20 11.42
CA MET A 32 3.78 -8.68 10.98
C MET A 32 3.86 -9.26 9.57
N ASP A 33 3.06 -10.28 9.30
CA ASP A 33 2.95 -10.86 7.98
C ASP A 33 2.06 -10.00 7.06
N ALA A 34 2.40 -10.00 5.79
CA ALA A 34 1.59 -9.41 4.74
C ALA A 34 1.55 -10.31 3.51
N ALA A 35 0.48 -10.19 2.76
CA ALA A 35 0.32 -10.85 1.47
C ALA A 35 -0.23 -9.84 0.45
N PRO A 36 0.14 -9.98 -0.82
CA PRO A 36 -0.47 -9.19 -1.89
C PRO A 36 -1.97 -9.43 -1.96
N PHE A 37 -2.72 -8.41 -2.29
CA PHE A 37 -4.16 -8.53 -2.52
C PHE A 37 -4.60 -7.70 -3.72
N TYR A 38 -5.76 -8.04 -4.27
CA TYR A 38 -6.38 -7.28 -5.33
C TYR A 38 -7.38 -6.29 -4.74
N MET A 39 -7.37 -5.08 -5.25
CA MET A 39 -8.27 -4.02 -4.81
C MET A 39 -9.20 -3.61 -5.96
N ALA A 40 -10.48 -3.51 -5.66
CA ALA A 40 -11.47 -2.95 -6.58
C ALA A 40 -11.37 -1.43 -6.52
N GLY A 41 -10.64 -0.84 -7.46
CA GLY A 41 -10.45 0.61 -7.53
C GLY A 41 -9.32 0.98 -8.46
N GLY A 42 -9.21 2.28 -8.75
CA GLY A 42 -8.15 2.81 -9.58
C GLY A 42 -7.03 3.43 -8.75
N THR A 43 -5.79 3.17 -9.14
CA THR A 43 -4.59 3.78 -8.57
C THR A 43 -3.64 4.20 -9.67
N TYR A 44 -2.58 4.90 -9.32
CA TYR A 44 -1.53 5.25 -10.27
C TYR A 44 -0.83 4.03 -10.89
N ALA A 45 -0.94 2.86 -10.29
CA ALA A 45 -0.43 1.61 -10.84
C ALA A 45 -1.01 1.27 -12.23
N HIS A 46 -2.19 1.79 -12.59
CA HIS A 46 -2.77 1.65 -13.93
C HIS A 46 -1.90 2.27 -15.03
N TYR A 47 -1.05 3.21 -14.69
CA TYR A 47 -0.18 3.93 -15.65
C TYR A 47 1.25 3.38 -15.71
N VAL A 48 1.56 2.41 -14.87
CA VAL A 48 2.90 1.81 -14.77
C VAL A 48 2.78 0.32 -15.05
N LYS A 49 3.44 -0.13 -16.10
CA LYS A 49 3.45 -1.56 -16.43
C LYS A 49 4.10 -2.34 -15.29
N ASP A 50 3.42 -3.41 -14.85
CA ASP A 50 3.82 -4.22 -13.71
C ASP A 50 4.02 -3.42 -12.41
N GLY A 51 3.33 -2.27 -12.30
CA GLY A 51 3.38 -1.39 -11.14
C GLY A 51 2.74 -2.03 -9.91
N LEU A 52 3.40 -1.85 -8.79
CA LEU A 52 2.96 -2.33 -7.48
C LEU A 52 2.56 -1.13 -6.61
N SER A 53 1.40 -1.22 -5.97
CA SER A 53 0.94 -0.19 -5.04
C SER A 53 1.11 -0.62 -3.60
N VAL A 54 1.53 0.31 -2.75
CA VAL A 54 1.59 0.16 -1.29
C VAL A 54 0.79 1.26 -0.61
N GLY A 55 0.28 0.99 0.58
CA GLY A 55 -0.49 1.97 1.34
C GLY A 55 0.36 3.13 1.87
N MET A 56 -0.29 4.30 2.04
CA MET A 56 0.36 5.51 2.58
C MET A 56 0.39 5.53 4.11
N CYS A 57 -0.31 4.63 4.77
CA CYS A 57 -0.35 4.52 6.22
C CYS A 57 -0.20 3.06 6.60
N ALA A 58 0.72 2.77 7.49
CA ALA A 58 0.95 1.43 8.00
C ALA A 58 0.42 1.29 9.43
N GLU A 59 -0.06 0.10 9.75
CA GLU A 59 -0.41 -0.22 11.13
C GLU A 59 0.87 -0.28 11.98
N VAL A 60 0.89 0.51 13.05
CA VAL A 60 2.01 0.49 14.00
C VAL A 60 1.83 -0.68 14.96
N PRO A 61 2.77 -1.64 15.00
CA PRO A 61 2.64 -2.80 15.87
C PRO A 61 2.42 -2.42 17.34
N GLY A 62 1.36 -2.95 17.95
CA GLY A 62 1.05 -2.71 19.35
C GLY A 62 0.51 -1.32 19.68
N ALA A 63 0.34 -0.43 18.69
CA ALA A 63 -0.25 0.88 18.91
C ALA A 63 -1.75 0.76 19.22
N GLN A 64 -2.20 1.56 20.18
CA GLN A 64 -3.63 1.74 20.43
C GLN A 64 -4.15 2.91 19.60
N PRO A 65 -5.38 2.85 19.09
CA PRO A 65 -6.00 3.99 18.43
C PRO A 65 -6.02 5.21 19.36
N LYS A 66 -5.43 6.32 18.92
CA LYS A 66 -5.38 7.55 19.71
C LYS A 66 -6.67 8.33 19.64
N ILE A 67 -7.37 8.22 18.50
CA ILE A 67 -8.62 8.93 18.22
C ILE A 67 -9.59 7.94 17.60
N VAL A 68 -10.83 7.95 18.10
CA VAL A 68 -11.95 7.21 17.52
C VAL A 68 -12.90 8.23 16.89
N PHE A 69 -13.10 8.13 15.58
CA PHE A 69 -14.03 8.97 14.86
C PHE A 69 -15.44 8.37 14.91
N PRO A 70 -16.49 9.22 14.92
CA PRO A 70 -17.85 8.74 14.70
C PRO A 70 -17.98 8.04 13.34
N GLU A 71 -19.01 7.20 13.20
CA GLU A 71 -19.32 6.56 11.92
C GLU A 71 -19.49 7.62 10.82
N GLY A 72 -18.89 7.37 9.66
CA GLY A 72 -18.92 8.29 8.52
C GLY A 72 -17.94 9.47 8.59
N HIS A 73 -17.05 9.50 9.58
CA HIS A 73 -16.06 10.57 9.77
C HIS A 73 -14.63 10.02 9.80
N GLY A 74 -13.70 10.86 9.33
CA GLY A 74 -12.26 10.62 9.45
C GLY A 74 -11.69 9.52 8.54
N GLY A 75 -12.54 8.79 7.84
CA GLY A 75 -12.12 7.68 6.98
C GLY A 75 -11.72 8.11 5.57
N VAL A 76 -11.20 7.15 4.80
CA VAL A 76 -10.82 7.36 3.39
C VAL A 76 -12.03 7.81 2.57
N HIS A 77 -11.80 8.73 1.65
CA HIS A 77 -12.82 9.30 0.75
C HIS A 77 -13.91 10.12 1.48
N GLN A 78 -13.66 10.51 2.71
CA GLN A 78 -14.54 11.43 3.46
C GLN A 78 -13.96 12.84 3.47
N SER A 79 -14.85 13.85 3.62
CA SER A 79 -14.45 15.26 3.57
C SER A 79 -13.53 15.67 4.71
N ASP A 80 -13.57 14.96 5.81
CA ASP A 80 -12.74 15.12 7.01
C ASP A 80 -11.76 13.97 7.20
N GLU A 81 -11.30 13.37 6.11
CA GLU A 81 -10.31 12.31 6.12
C GLU A 81 -9.11 12.64 7.01
N ALA A 82 -8.78 11.73 7.90
CA ALA A 82 -7.69 11.89 8.85
C ALA A 82 -6.63 10.81 8.64
N LEU A 83 -5.39 11.18 8.90
CA LEU A 83 -4.22 10.32 8.77
C LEU A 83 -3.54 10.19 10.14
N ASP A 84 -3.27 8.94 10.55
CA ASP A 84 -2.41 8.69 11.70
C ASP A 84 -0.95 9.00 11.35
N LEU A 85 -0.34 9.96 12.04
CA LEU A 85 1.01 10.41 11.76
C LEU A 85 2.06 9.33 12.05
N ASP A 86 1.89 8.54 13.10
CA ASP A 86 2.83 7.46 13.42
C ASP A 86 2.79 6.37 12.35
N GLY A 87 1.60 6.01 11.88
CA GLY A 87 1.41 5.09 10.76
C GLY A 87 1.96 5.64 9.45
N PHE A 88 1.83 6.93 9.21
CA PHE A 88 2.41 7.60 8.04
C PHE A 88 3.94 7.60 8.08
N MET A 89 4.54 7.92 9.21
CA MET A 89 6.00 7.86 9.38
C MET A 89 6.55 6.44 9.21
N LEU A 90 5.84 5.43 9.72
CA LEU A 90 6.18 4.04 9.49
C LEU A 90 6.08 3.68 8.01
N ALA A 91 5.06 4.17 7.30
CA ALA A 91 4.90 3.93 5.86
C ALA A 91 6.05 4.55 5.04
N ILE A 92 6.53 5.75 5.40
CA ILE A 92 7.72 6.37 4.78
C ILE A 92 8.95 5.48 4.97
N ARG A 93 9.16 5.00 6.19
CA ARG A 93 10.27 4.09 6.49
C ARG A 93 10.18 2.79 5.69
N LEU A 94 8.99 2.18 5.67
CA LEU A 94 8.73 0.97 4.89
C LEU A 94 9.00 1.19 3.40
N LEU A 95 8.46 2.25 2.82
CA LEU A 95 8.66 2.57 1.41
C LEU A 95 10.14 2.75 1.05
N THR A 96 10.90 3.40 1.92
CA THR A 96 12.34 3.57 1.73
C THR A 96 13.06 2.21 1.67
N HIS A 97 12.79 1.32 2.62
CA HIS A 97 13.36 -0.02 2.62
C HIS A 97 12.89 -0.87 1.44
N MET A 98 11.62 -0.74 1.04
CA MET A 98 11.07 -1.45 -0.12
C MET A 98 11.75 -1.04 -1.42
N VAL A 99 11.98 0.26 -1.63
CA VAL A 99 12.69 0.77 -2.80
C VAL A 99 14.12 0.23 -2.86
N LEU A 100 14.85 0.29 -1.74
CA LEU A 100 16.21 -0.25 -1.66
C LEU A 100 16.27 -1.75 -1.92
N ALA A 101 15.36 -2.52 -1.32
CA ALA A 101 15.31 -3.98 -1.50
C ALA A 101 14.94 -4.37 -2.94
N CYS A 102 14.03 -3.63 -3.57
CA CYS A 102 13.68 -3.83 -4.98
C CYS A 102 14.86 -3.47 -5.90
N ASP A 103 15.60 -2.40 -5.61
CA ASP A 103 16.78 -2.01 -6.34
C ASP A 103 17.89 -3.07 -6.25
N GLU A 104 18.16 -3.58 -5.05
CA GLU A 104 19.09 -4.70 -4.85
C GLU A 104 18.66 -5.94 -5.65
N LYS A 105 17.38 -6.27 -5.65
CA LYS A 105 16.84 -7.39 -6.42
C LYS A 105 16.99 -7.21 -7.92
N LEU A 106 16.84 -5.98 -8.41
CA LEU A 106 17.01 -5.63 -9.83
C LEU A 106 18.46 -5.81 -10.30
N HIS A 107 19.43 -5.53 -9.43
CA HIS A 107 20.86 -5.56 -9.72
C HIS A 107 21.57 -6.84 -9.21
N ALA A 108 20.81 -7.77 -8.71
CA ALA A 108 21.33 -9.04 -8.23
C ALA A 108 21.79 -9.98 -9.36
#